data_e911dd3b2517e30b2f5ad1a350e38a7c
#
_entry.id   e911dd3b2517e30b2f5ad1a350e38a7c
#
_cell.length_a   1.000
_cell.length_b   1.000
_cell.length_c   1.000
_cell.angle_alpha   90.00
_cell.angle_beta   90.00
_cell.angle_gamma   90.00
#
_symmetry.space_group_name_H-M   'P 1'
#
loop_
_entity.id
_entity.type
_entity.pdbx_description
1 polymer ?
#
loop_
_entity_poly.entity_id
_entity_poly.type
_entity_poly.pdbx_seq_one_letter_code
_entity_poly.pdbx_strand_id
1 'polypeptide(L)'
;YASSYIEMIPIAALVGVMFMVVIGTFAWNSLKILFFVPKSDALVTILVTVVTVLADLAVAVIVGVIVSALVFAWKSASKIRATERLSKSEKGAKVYEIEGQLFFSSANSFIEIFNPSKDPKVVIIDFAKSKVIDQSALKAIEDIAEKYNSFGKQVKLRHLTRDCHKLLSRAGQLVVDSDDDPDYGMAVDYGVKLGIFGK
;
A
#
# COMPACT_ATOMS: atom_id res chain seq x y z
N TYR A 1 54.86 -14.17 -24.24
CA TYR A 1 54.91 -14.40 -25.71
C TYR A 1 53.63 -13.98 -26.46
N ALA A 2 52.48 -13.90 -25.83
CA ALA A 2 51.22 -13.53 -26.49
C ALA A 2 51.01 -12.03 -26.62
N SER A 3 51.70 -11.20 -25.79
CA SER A 3 51.53 -9.75 -25.75
C SER A 3 51.85 -9.07 -27.09
N SER A 4 52.89 -9.49 -27.74
CA SER A 4 53.33 -8.92 -29.02
C SER A 4 52.35 -9.12 -30.19
N TYR A 5 51.55 -10.21 -30.15
CA TYR A 5 50.51 -10.43 -31.15
C TYR A 5 49.22 -9.64 -30.87
N ILE A 6 48.95 -9.35 -29.60
CA ILE A 6 47.79 -8.54 -29.21
C ILE A 6 47.97 -7.09 -29.62
N GLU A 7 49.22 -6.58 -29.57
CA GLU A 7 49.56 -5.21 -30.00
C GLU A 7 49.41 -4.99 -31.53
N MET A 8 49.46 -6.07 -32.32
CA MET A 8 49.23 -6.00 -33.77
C MET A 8 47.77 -5.90 -34.19
N ILE A 9 46.83 -6.10 -33.26
CA ILE A 9 45.39 -6.02 -33.56
C ILE A 9 45.00 -4.55 -33.71
N PRO A 10 44.50 -4.15 -34.91
CA PRO A 10 44.08 -2.76 -35.09
C PRO A 10 42.87 -2.44 -34.19
N ILE A 11 42.92 -1.30 -33.52
CA ILE A 11 41.84 -0.85 -32.60
C ILE A 11 40.49 -0.88 -33.30
N ALA A 12 40.45 -0.56 -34.59
CA ALA A 12 39.25 -0.62 -35.40
C ALA A 12 38.61 -2.04 -35.44
N ALA A 13 39.42 -3.11 -35.44
CA ALA A 13 38.90 -4.49 -35.40
C ALA A 13 38.30 -4.80 -34.05
N LEU A 14 38.91 -4.37 -32.93
CA LEU A 14 38.36 -4.50 -31.57
C LEU A 14 37.03 -3.79 -31.42
N VAL A 15 36.95 -2.53 -31.91
CA VAL A 15 35.71 -1.75 -31.90
C VAL A 15 34.64 -2.45 -32.73
N GLY A 16 34.99 -3.00 -33.92
CA GLY A 16 34.04 -3.74 -34.75
C GLY A 16 33.47 -4.98 -34.04
N VAL A 17 34.29 -5.75 -33.33
CA VAL A 17 33.85 -6.90 -32.54
C VAL A 17 32.95 -6.46 -31.39
N MET A 18 33.30 -5.38 -30.70
CA MET A 18 32.45 -4.81 -29.64
C MET A 18 31.07 -4.40 -30.15
N PHE A 19 30.99 -3.75 -31.32
CA PHE A 19 29.70 -3.41 -31.92
C PHE A 19 28.89 -4.65 -32.28
N MET A 20 29.51 -5.69 -32.81
CA MET A 20 28.83 -6.92 -33.12
C MET A 20 28.27 -7.61 -31.88
N VAL A 21 29.02 -7.63 -30.78
CA VAL A 21 28.56 -8.16 -29.48
C VAL A 21 27.41 -7.31 -28.92
N VAL A 22 27.50 -5.98 -28.97
CA VAL A 22 26.44 -5.09 -28.49
C VAL A 22 25.15 -5.32 -29.27
N ILE A 23 25.20 -5.41 -30.60
CA ILE A 23 24.02 -5.67 -31.43
C ILE A 23 23.42 -7.04 -31.15
N GLY A 24 24.28 -8.06 -30.96
CA GLY A 24 23.88 -9.45 -30.70
C GLY A 24 23.29 -9.65 -29.30
N THR A 25 23.77 -8.93 -28.30
CA THR A 25 23.29 -9.00 -26.92
C THR A 25 22.13 -8.03 -26.63
N PHE A 26 21.88 -7.08 -27.53
CA PHE A 26 20.82 -6.11 -27.35
C PHE A 26 19.43 -6.76 -27.36
N ALA A 27 18.74 -6.67 -26.24
CA ALA A 27 17.41 -7.26 -26.07
C ALA A 27 16.33 -6.41 -26.75
N TRP A 28 16.17 -6.55 -28.06
CA TRP A 28 15.16 -5.81 -28.85
C TRP A 28 13.74 -5.97 -28.32
N ASN A 29 13.42 -7.12 -27.69
CA ASN A 29 12.15 -7.34 -27.05
C ASN A 29 11.92 -6.44 -25.82
N SER A 30 12.96 -6.03 -25.13
CA SER A 30 12.84 -5.13 -23.96
C SER A 30 12.31 -3.76 -24.35
N LEU A 31 12.63 -3.25 -25.54
CA LEU A 31 12.04 -2.00 -26.05
C LEU A 31 10.53 -2.14 -26.29
N LYS A 32 10.08 -3.28 -26.82
CA LYS A 32 8.65 -3.53 -27.02
C LYS A 32 7.92 -3.66 -25.68
N ILE A 33 8.53 -4.36 -24.73
CA ILE A 33 7.96 -4.55 -23.39
C ILE A 33 7.82 -3.21 -22.68
N LEU A 34 8.74 -2.27 -22.86
CA LEU A 34 8.70 -0.94 -22.23
C LEU A 34 7.40 -0.16 -22.53
N PHE A 35 6.79 -0.41 -23.70
CA PHE A 35 5.52 0.21 -24.08
C PHE A 35 4.28 -0.49 -23.48
N PHE A 36 4.42 -1.75 -23.03
CA PHE A 36 3.33 -2.52 -22.41
C PHE A 36 3.37 -2.52 -20.88
N VAL A 37 4.49 -2.12 -20.28
CA VAL A 37 4.69 -2.10 -18.83
C VAL A 37 4.00 -0.86 -18.22
N PRO A 38 3.48 -0.94 -16.99
CA PRO A 38 2.94 0.21 -16.26
C PRO A 38 3.94 1.38 -16.24
N LYS A 39 3.42 2.59 -16.41
CA LYS A 39 4.23 3.82 -16.51
C LYS A 39 5.28 3.97 -15.38
N SER A 40 4.95 3.50 -14.17
CA SER A 40 5.86 3.51 -13.02
C SER A 40 7.12 2.66 -13.24
N ASP A 41 6.95 1.44 -13.79
CA ASP A 41 8.05 0.51 -14.00
C ASP A 41 8.91 0.92 -15.20
N ALA A 42 8.26 1.48 -16.23
CA ALA A 42 8.95 2.10 -17.36
C ALA A 42 9.85 3.26 -16.91
N LEU A 43 9.35 4.11 -15.99
CA LEU A 43 10.11 5.23 -15.43
C LEU A 43 11.33 4.75 -14.65
N VAL A 44 11.19 3.70 -13.83
CA VAL A 44 12.32 3.09 -13.10
C VAL A 44 13.37 2.57 -14.07
N THR A 45 12.96 1.87 -15.14
CA THR A 45 13.88 1.31 -16.14
C THR A 45 14.66 2.42 -16.85
N ILE A 46 13.99 3.49 -17.27
CA ILE A 46 14.65 4.64 -17.90
C ILE A 46 15.63 5.30 -16.94
N LEU A 47 15.21 5.54 -15.68
CA LEU A 47 16.06 6.17 -14.66
C LEU A 47 17.33 5.35 -14.44
N VAL A 48 17.20 4.04 -14.23
CA VAL A 48 18.35 3.14 -14.00
C VAL A 48 19.29 3.15 -15.22
N THR A 49 18.74 3.11 -16.44
CA THR A 49 19.54 3.16 -17.66
C THR A 49 20.33 4.47 -17.76
N VAL A 50 19.71 5.61 -17.49
CA VAL A 50 20.40 6.91 -17.49
C VAL A 50 21.50 6.95 -16.43
N VAL A 51 21.23 6.48 -15.22
CA VAL A 51 22.24 6.44 -14.15
C VAL A 51 23.40 5.53 -14.52
N THR A 52 23.14 4.39 -15.17
CA THR A 52 24.20 3.45 -15.62
C THR A 52 25.14 4.12 -16.63
N VAL A 53 24.59 4.97 -17.51
CA VAL A 53 25.40 5.66 -18.54
C VAL A 53 26.20 6.83 -17.94
N LEU A 54 25.62 7.55 -16.95
CA LEU A 54 26.24 8.77 -16.41
C LEU A 54 27.19 8.51 -15.25
N ALA A 55 26.96 7.46 -14.47
CA ALA A 55 27.76 7.16 -13.27
C ALA A 55 28.53 5.85 -13.45
N ASP A 56 28.02 4.77 -12.85
CA ASP A 56 28.63 3.44 -12.88
C ASP A 56 27.52 2.41 -12.66
N LEU A 57 27.77 1.18 -13.13
CA LEU A 57 26.84 0.07 -12.98
C LEU A 57 26.51 -0.23 -11.50
N ALA A 58 27.51 -0.13 -10.61
CA ALA A 58 27.31 -0.38 -9.18
C ALA A 58 26.36 0.65 -8.56
N VAL A 59 26.54 1.93 -8.88
CA VAL A 59 25.65 3.01 -8.43
C VAL A 59 24.25 2.85 -9.00
N ALA A 60 24.13 2.49 -10.29
CA ALA A 60 22.84 2.26 -10.94
C ALA A 60 22.04 1.16 -10.29
N VAL A 61 22.68 0.05 -9.87
CA VAL A 61 22.03 -1.06 -9.16
C VAL A 61 21.46 -0.60 -7.82
N ILE A 62 22.25 0.14 -7.03
CA ILE A 62 21.82 0.65 -5.73
C ILE A 62 20.61 1.59 -5.90
N VAL A 63 20.70 2.55 -6.81
CA VAL A 63 19.62 3.50 -7.12
C VAL A 63 18.38 2.74 -7.60
N GLY A 64 18.56 1.75 -8.50
CA GLY A 64 17.48 0.93 -9.03
C GLY A 64 16.74 0.17 -7.95
N VAL A 65 17.46 -0.46 -7.02
CA VAL A 65 16.86 -1.20 -5.87
C VAL A 65 16.06 -0.24 -4.99
N ILE A 66 16.63 0.91 -4.62
CA ILE A 66 15.96 1.89 -3.76
C ILE A 66 14.68 2.41 -4.42
N VAL A 67 14.76 2.86 -5.68
CA VAL A 67 13.61 3.42 -6.40
C VAL A 67 12.54 2.35 -6.65
N SER A 68 12.93 1.14 -7.01
CA SER A 68 12.02 0.01 -7.21
C SER A 68 11.30 -0.36 -5.92
N ALA A 69 12.00 -0.38 -4.78
CA ALA A 69 11.42 -0.64 -3.47
C ALA A 69 10.41 0.46 -3.07
N LEU A 70 10.73 1.73 -3.33
CA LEU A 70 9.81 2.85 -3.07
C LEU A 70 8.55 2.78 -3.94
N VAL A 71 8.71 2.50 -5.24
CA VAL A 71 7.56 2.33 -6.15
C VAL A 71 6.70 1.14 -5.76
N PHE A 72 7.31 0.03 -5.35
CA PHE A 72 6.58 -1.13 -4.85
C PHE A 72 5.83 -0.81 -3.56
N ALA A 73 6.47 -0.15 -2.60
CA ALA A 73 5.83 0.29 -1.37
C ALA A 73 4.64 1.20 -1.65
N TRP A 74 4.80 2.18 -2.54
CA TRP A 74 3.72 3.07 -2.96
C TRP A 74 2.54 2.35 -3.61
N LYS A 75 2.81 1.44 -4.54
CA LYS A 75 1.78 0.61 -5.19
C LYS A 75 1.05 -0.33 -4.22
N SER A 76 1.76 -0.85 -3.24
CA SER A 76 1.18 -1.72 -2.21
C SER A 76 0.33 -0.93 -1.22
N ALA A 77 0.74 0.30 -0.93
CA ALA A 77 0.06 1.20 -0.02
C ALA A 77 -1.33 1.63 -0.49
N SER A 78 -1.52 1.84 -1.79
CA SER A 78 -2.75 2.40 -2.35
C SER A 78 -3.86 1.37 -2.65
N LYS A 79 -3.75 0.14 -2.17
CA LYS A 79 -4.69 -0.95 -2.50
C LYS A 79 -5.71 -1.26 -1.41
N ILE A 80 -6.15 -0.26 -0.65
CA ILE A 80 -7.30 -0.47 0.23
C ILE A 80 -8.59 -0.38 -0.57
N ARG A 81 -9.49 -1.33 -0.35
CA ARG A 81 -10.80 -1.39 -0.98
C ARG A 81 -11.85 -1.73 0.06
N ALA A 82 -13.09 -1.35 -0.19
CA ALA A 82 -14.22 -1.79 0.60
C ALA A 82 -15.29 -2.38 -0.29
N THR A 83 -15.88 -3.48 0.15
CA THR A 83 -17.08 -4.04 -0.43
C THR A 83 -18.26 -3.68 0.46
N GLU A 84 -19.27 -3.07 -0.13
CA GLU A 84 -20.47 -2.65 0.59
C GLU A 84 -21.52 -3.76 0.57
N ARG A 85 -22.11 -4.04 1.73
CA ARG A 85 -23.28 -4.93 1.84
C ARG A 85 -24.23 -4.48 2.94
N LEU A 86 -25.46 -4.94 2.88
CA LEU A 86 -26.40 -4.75 3.99
C LEU A 86 -26.13 -5.80 5.08
N SER A 87 -26.26 -5.40 6.33
CA SER A 87 -26.10 -6.30 7.47
C SER A 87 -27.22 -7.34 7.50
N LYS A 88 -26.85 -8.61 7.75
CA LYS A 88 -27.83 -9.70 7.98
C LYS A 88 -28.32 -9.72 9.42
N SER A 89 -27.50 -9.26 10.36
CA SER A 89 -27.78 -9.28 11.80
C SER A 89 -28.53 -8.05 12.30
N GLU A 90 -28.29 -6.90 11.69
CA GLU A 90 -28.89 -5.63 12.10
C GLU A 90 -29.64 -5.00 10.92
N LYS A 91 -31.00 -5.03 11.00
CA LYS A 91 -31.84 -4.51 9.91
C LYS A 91 -31.61 -3.00 9.70
N GLY A 92 -31.21 -2.65 8.47
CA GLY A 92 -30.96 -1.26 8.08
C GLY A 92 -29.53 -0.77 8.34
N ALA A 93 -28.60 -1.60 8.84
CA ALA A 93 -27.19 -1.27 8.94
C ALA A 93 -26.45 -1.61 7.63
N LYS A 94 -25.50 -0.76 7.27
CA LYS A 94 -24.60 -0.98 6.12
C LYS A 94 -23.26 -1.48 6.64
N VAL A 95 -22.72 -2.52 5.99
CA VAL A 95 -21.42 -3.10 6.30
C VAL A 95 -20.43 -2.75 5.21
N TYR A 96 -19.31 -2.20 5.60
CA TYR A 96 -18.13 -2.00 4.78
C TYR A 96 -17.11 -3.08 5.11
N GLU A 97 -16.96 -4.08 4.25
CA GLU A 97 -15.89 -5.08 4.36
C GLU A 97 -14.61 -4.50 3.78
N ILE A 98 -13.64 -4.21 4.64
CA ILE A 98 -12.37 -3.61 4.24
C ILE A 98 -11.42 -4.71 3.81
N GLU A 99 -10.80 -4.53 2.63
CA GLU A 99 -9.77 -5.41 2.08
C GLU A 99 -8.46 -4.67 1.89
N GLY A 100 -7.36 -5.24 2.39
CA GLY A 100 -6.02 -4.66 2.30
C GLY A 100 -5.46 -4.24 3.65
N GLN A 101 -4.29 -3.64 3.63
CA GLN A 101 -3.62 -3.18 4.84
C GLN A 101 -3.91 -1.71 5.09
N LEU A 102 -4.31 -1.38 6.31
CA LEU A 102 -4.54 -0.01 6.74
C LEU A 102 -3.31 0.50 7.50
N PHE A 103 -2.64 1.50 6.94
CA PHE A 103 -1.47 2.16 7.50
C PHE A 103 -1.35 3.59 6.95
N PHE A 104 -0.32 4.35 7.33
CA PHE A 104 -0.19 5.78 7.03
C PHE A 104 -0.46 6.15 5.56
N SER A 105 0.00 5.34 4.63
CA SER A 105 -0.13 5.64 3.19
C SER A 105 -1.53 5.32 2.62
N SER A 106 -2.28 4.42 3.22
CA SER A 106 -3.65 4.07 2.80
C SER A 106 -4.73 4.78 3.62
N ALA A 107 -4.35 5.54 4.67
CA ALA A 107 -5.27 6.21 5.56
C ALA A 107 -6.22 7.18 4.83
N ASN A 108 -5.69 8.01 3.91
CA ASN A 108 -6.50 8.93 3.12
C ASN A 108 -7.49 8.19 2.19
N SER A 109 -7.01 7.16 1.49
CA SER A 109 -7.87 6.34 0.63
C SER A 109 -8.95 5.61 1.42
N PHE A 110 -8.66 5.22 2.66
CA PHE A 110 -9.65 4.64 3.57
C PHE A 110 -10.75 5.65 3.92
N ILE A 111 -10.39 6.90 4.26
CA ILE A 111 -11.36 7.95 4.60
C ILE A 111 -12.29 8.27 3.42
N GLU A 112 -11.77 8.24 2.18
CA GLU A 112 -12.52 8.54 0.96
C GLU A 112 -13.57 7.48 0.61
N ILE A 113 -13.44 6.25 1.14
CA ILE A 113 -14.41 5.17 0.91
C ILE A 113 -15.79 5.52 1.49
N PHE A 114 -15.82 6.24 2.60
CA PHE A 114 -17.03 6.46 3.39
C PHE A 114 -17.79 7.71 2.97
N ASN A 115 -19.13 7.59 2.93
CA ASN A 115 -20.01 8.71 2.61
C ASN A 115 -21.07 8.92 3.71
N PRO A 116 -20.73 9.63 4.80
CA PRO A 116 -21.63 9.79 5.94
C PRO A 116 -22.98 10.41 5.61
N SER A 117 -23.08 11.22 4.55
CA SER A 117 -24.35 11.86 4.16
C SER A 117 -25.37 10.87 3.59
N LYS A 118 -24.89 9.85 2.82
CA LYS A 118 -25.74 8.87 2.14
C LYS A 118 -25.98 7.59 2.95
N ASP A 119 -25.11 7.30 3.90
CA ASP A 119 -25.16 6.07 4.67
C ASP A 119 -26.28 6.06 5.72
N PRO A 120 -26.76 4.87 6.15
CA PRO A 120 -27.79 4.75 7.17
C PRO A 120 -27.31 5.20 8.56
N LYS A 121 -28.19 5.15 9.56
CA LYS A 121 -27.89 5.57 10.95
C LYS A 121 -26.82 4.71 11.62
N VAL A 122 -26.71 3.44 11.21
CA VAL A 122 -25.73 2.49 11.74
C VAL A 122 -24.87 1.98 10.61
N VAL A 123 -23.55 2.12 10.77
CA VAL A 123 -22.55 1.65 9.82
C VAL A 123 -21.59 0.71 10.55
N ILE A 124 -21.32 -0.43 9.96
CA ILE A 124 -20.40 -1.44 10.48
C ILE A 124 -19.18 -1.48 9.57
N ILE A 125 -17.98 -1.33 10.13
CA ILE A 125 -16.71 -1.46 9.43
C ILE A 125 -16.09 -2.81 9.84
N ASP A 126 -15.98 -3.71 8.88
CA ASP A 126 -15.50 -5.07 9.09
C ASP A 126 -14.05 -5.22 8.61
N PHE A 127 -13.16 -5.56 9.53
CA PHE A 127 -11.73 -5.73 9.29
C PHE A 127 -11.31 -7.21 9.13
N ALA A 128 -12.25 -8.14 8.88
CA ALA A 128 -11.93 -9.56 8.72
C ALA A 128 -10.84 -9.83 7.66
N LYS A 129 -10.80 -9.03 6.59
CA LYS A 129 -9.83 -9.14 5.49
C LYS A 129 -8.78 -8.02 5.49
N SER A 130 -8.71 -7.26 6.57
CA SER A 130 -7.83 -6.10 6.70
C SER A 130 -7.00 -6.19 7.98
N LYS A 131 -5.84 -5.54 7.96
CA LYS A 131 -4.97 -5.43 9.13
C LYS A 131 -4.64 -3.97 9.37
N VAL A 132 -4.89 -3.50 10.58
CA VAL A 132 -4.49 -2.17 11.06
C VAL A 132 -3.06 -2.28 11.59
N ILE A 133 -2.13 -1.46 11.07
CA ILE A 133 -0.70 -1.65 11.30
C ILE A 133 -0.11 -0.56 12.18
N ASP A 134 -0.52 0.69 12.02
CA ASP A 134 0.11 1.84 12.67
C ASP A 134 -0.89 2.84 13.30
N GLN A 135 -0.35 3.84 13.98
CA GLN A 135 -1.15 4.88 14.62
C GLN A 135 -1.90 5.78 13.62
N SER A 136 -1.37 5.96 12.41
CA SER A 136 -2.05 6.74 11.38
C SER A 136 -3.34 6.06 10.90
N ALA A 137 -3.31 4.72 10.86
CA ALA A 137 -4.50 3.91 10.61
C ALA A 137 -5.57 4.07 11.70
N LEU A 138 -5.14 4.08 12.96
CA LEU A 138 -6.05 4.32 14.10
C LEU A 138 -6.66 5.71 14.04
N LYS A 139 -5.85 6.72 13.74
CA LYS A 139 -6.35 8.09 13.57
C LYS A 139 -7.37 8.20 12.44
N ALA A 140 -7.15 7.52 11.32
CA ALA A 140 -8.13 7.48 10.23
C ALA A 140 -9.47 6.82 10.64
N ILE A 141 -9.42 5.77 11.47
CA ILE A 141 -10.65 5.14 12.03
C ILE A 141 -11.36 6.12 12.96
N GLU A 142 -10.62 6.82 13.81
CA GLU A 142 -11.14 7.84 14.72
C GLU A 142 -11.80 8.99 13.95
N ASP A 143 -11.11 9.55 12.95
CA ASP A 143 -11.63 10.63 12.11
C ASP A 143 -12.93 10.25 11.40
N ILE A 144 -13.05 8.98 10.94
CA ILE A 144 -14.30 8.46 10.38
C ILE A 144 -15.38 8.35 11.45
N ALA A 145 -15.07 7.82 12.62
CA ALA A 145 -16.04 7.71 13.72
C ALA A 145 -16.57 9.08 14.15
N GLU A 146 -15.69 10.07 14.28
CA GLU A 146 -16.03 11.45 14.59
C GLU A 146 -16.91 12.07 13.50
N LYS A 147 -16.55 11.86 12.23
CA LYS A 147 -17.31 12.33 11.09
C LYS A 147 -18.74 11.76 11.06
N TYR A 148 -18.92 10.46 11.30
CA TYR A 148 -20.25 9.87 11.40
C TYR A 148 -21.03 10.38 12.60
N ASN A 149 -20.36 10.54 13.74
CA ASN A 149 -20.98 11.06 14.95
C ASN A 149 -21.50 12.50 14.76
N SER A 150 -20.77 13.36 14.02
CA SER A 150 -21.23 14.71 13.67
C SER A 150 -22.51 14.72 12.83
N PHE A 151 -22.79 13.63 12.09
CA PHE A 151 -24.04 13.41 11.36
C PHE A 151 -25.12 12.68 12.20
N GLY A 152 -24.90 12.48 13.52
CA GLY A 152 -25.80 11.73 14.39
C GLY A 152 -25.92 10.25 14.05
N LYS A 153 -24.89 9.66 13.44
CA LYS A 153 -24.82 8.27 13.02
C LYS A 153 -23.79 7.49 13.84
N GLN A 154 -24.03 6.21 14.03
CA GLN A 154 -23.19 5.35 14.84
C GLN A 154 -22.28 4.47 13.96
N VAL A 155 -21.00 4.39 14.30
CA VAL A 155 -20.05 3.45 13.72
C VAL A 155 -19.81 2.30 14.68
N LYS A 156 -19.84 1.09 14.16
CA LYS A 156 -19.43 -0.14 14.86
C LYS A 156 -18.25 -0.77 14.13
N LEU A 157 -17.27 -1.25 14.87
CA LEU A 157 -16.12 -1.97 14.33
C LEU A 157 -16.30 -3.46 14.57
N ARG A 158 -15.90 -4.28 13.60
CA ARG A 158 -16.03 -5.73 13.65
C ARG A 158 -14.72 -6.40 13.23
N HIS A 159 -14.41 -7.56 13.81
CA HIS A 159 -13.21 -8.36 13.53
C HIS A 159 -11.89 -7.60 13.75
N LEU A 160 -11.82 -6.79 14.80
CA LEU A 160 -10.56 -6.15 15.19
C LEU A 160 -9.57 -7.22 15.69
N THR A 161 -8.31 -7.13 15.21
CA THR A 161 -7.24 -7.99 15.73
C THR A 161 -6.86 -7.58 17.17
N ARG A 162 -6.33 -8.52 17.98
CA ARG A 162 -5.84 -8.24 19.35
C ARG A 162 -4.87 -7.07 19.41
N ASP A 163 -3.99 -6.95 18.42
CA ASP A 163 -3.01 -5.85 18.34
C ASP A 163 -3.73 -4.51 18.10
N CYS A 164 -4.75 -4.50 17.27
CA CYS A 164 -5.56 -3.33 17.00
C CYS A 164 -6.34 -2.90 18.26
N HIS A 165 -6.93 -3.85 18.99
CA HIS A 165 -7.62 -3.58 20.25
C HIS A 165 -6.67 -2.97 21.30
N LYS A 166 -5.45 -3.51 21.45
CA LYS A 166 -4.43 -2.95 22.36
C LYS A 166 -3.99 -1.55 21.97
N LEU A 167 -3.89 -1.26 20.69
CA LEU A 167 -3.52 0.06 20.19
C LEU A 167 -4.67 1.06 20.43
N LEU A 168 -5.91 0.71 20.13
CA LEU A 168 -7.09 1.53 20.38
C LEU A 168 -7.27 1.84 21.88
N SER A 169 -7.10 0.85 22.75
CA SER A 169 -7.19 1.03 24.20
C SER A 169 -6.05 1.88 24.79
N ARG A 170 -4.85 1.83 24.20
CA ARG A 170 -3.70 2.66 24.60
C ARG A 170 -3.81 4.11 24.12
N ALA A 171 -4.43 4.35 22.97
CA ALA A 171 -4.60 5.69 22.43
C ALA A 171 -5.59 6.53 23.26
N GLY A 172 -6.42 5.91 24.11
CA GLY A 172 -7.29 6.61 25.05
C GLY A 172 -8.42 7.44 24.41
N GLN A 173 -8.52 7.46 23.09
CA GLN A 173 -9.43 8.31 22.32
C GLN A 173 -10.66 7.56 21.81
N LEU A 174 -10.55 6.23 21.65
CA LEU A 174 -11.66 5.37 21.26
C LEU A 174 -11.92 4.37 22.38
N VAL A 175 -13.09 4.46 23.01
CA VAL A 175 -13.55 3.43 23.96
C VAL A 175 -14.29 2.37 23.15
N VAL A 176 -13.67 1.20 23.05
CA VAL A 176 -14.31 0.04 22.49
C VAL A 176 -15.10 -0.63 23.62
N ASP A 177 -16.42 -0.63 23.50
CA ASP A 177 -17.34 -1.01 24.58
C ASP A 177 -17.56 -2.53 24.64
N SER A 178 -16.48 -3.31 24.76
CA SER A 178 -16.58 -4.70 25.14
C SER A 178 -15.30 -5.18 25.83
N ASP A 179 -15.47 -5.72 27.04
CA ASP A 179 -14.41 -6.34 27.85
C ASP A 179 -14.02 -7.75 27.38
N ASP A 180 -14.74 -8.30 26.39
CA ASP A 180 -14.52 -9.66 25.92
C ASP A 180 -13.51 -9.69 24.78
N ASP A 181 -12.46 -10.47 25.02
CA ASP A 181 -11.42 -10.82 24.05
C ASP A 181 -12.08 -11.45 22.80
N PRO A 182 -11.92 -10.88 21.60
CA PRO A 182 -12.56 -11.40 20.41
C PRO A 182 -12.04 -12.81 20.14
N ASP A 183 -12.90 -13.81 20.37
CA ASP A 183 -12.66 -15.15 19.89
C ASP A 183 -12.70 -15.13 18.36
N TYR A 184 -11.64 -15.60 17.71
CA TYR A 184 -11.44 -15.52 16.24
C TYR A 184 -12.56 -16.16 15.41
N GLY A 185 -13.52 -16.82 16.03
CA GLY A 185 -14.64 -17.48 15.37
C GLY A 185 -15.97 -16.71 15.39
N MET A 186 -16.13 -15.71 16.22
CA MET A 186 -17.40 -14.99 16.38
C MET A 186 -17.21 -13.50 16.11
N ALA A 187 -18.01 -12.93 15.19
CA ALA A 187 -18.00 -11.50 14.92
C ALA A 187 -18.66 -10.77 16.09
N VAL A 188 -17.89 -10.04 16.85
CA VAL A 188 -18.38 -9.16 17.92
C VAL A 188 -18.43 -7.72 17.37
N ASP A 189 -19.58 -7.08 17.54
CA ASP A 189 -19.76 -5.69 17.13
C ASP A 189 -19.28 -4.77 18.26
N TYR A 190 -18.19 -4.07 18.03
CA TYR A 190 -17.68 -3.07 18.96
C TYR A 190 -18.31 -1.71 18.68
N GLY A 191 -19.07 -1.18 19.64
CA GLY A 191 -19.54 0.20 19.60
C GLY A 191 -18.37 1.16 19.81
N VAL A 192 -18.17 2.09 18.88
CA VAL A 192 -17.16 3.12 19.01
C VAL A 192 -17.79 4.34 19.72
N LYS A 193 -17.29 4.64 20.92
CA LYS A 193 -17.62 5.88 21.64
C LYS A 193 -16.38 6.77 21.68
N LEU A 194 -16.54 8.04 21.36
CA LEU A 194 -15.47 9.01 21.56
C LEU A 194 -15.17 9.10 23.06
N GLY A 195 -13.90 8.95 23.42
CA GLY A 195 -13.45 9.05 24.81
C GLY A 195 -13.68 10.44 25.41
N ILE A 196 -13.87 10.50 26.73
CA ILE A 196 -14.26 11.69 27.51
C ILE A 196 -13.15 12.78 27.53
N PHE A 197 -12.01 12.59 26.90
CA PHE A 197 -10.89 13.53 26.91
C PHE A 197 -10.86 14.54 25.76
N GLY A 198 -11.93 14.66 24.99
CA GLY A 198 -12.12 15.71 23.99
C GLY A 198 -12.88 16.90 24.56
N LYS A 199 -12.21 17.68 25.42
CA LYS A 199 -12.55 19.07 25.70
C LYS A 199 -11.34 19.93 25.47
#